data_f1f4ed8dea16b00ea9918f48382bd081
#
_entry.id   f1f4ed8dea16b00ea9918f48382bd081
#
_cell.length_a   1.000
_cell.length_b   1.000
_cell.length_c   1.000
_cell.angle_alpha   90.00
_cell.angle_beta   90.00
_cell.angle_gamma   90.00
#
_symmetry.space_group_name_H-M   'P 1'
#
loop_
_entity.id
_entity.type
_entity.pdbx_description
1 polymer ?
#
loop_
_entity_poly.entity_id
_entity_poly.type
_entity_poly.pdbx_seq_one_letter_code
_entity_poly.pdbx_strand_id
1 'polypeptide(L)'
;MLTHNLESATTKTIEAIVTGRIQPLYNPKIIEEYEDVLYRKKFNLDNDYVSQMIRFIIQAGINVERTKSNEVFSDPSDAVFYEVALSKEGSFVVTGNLKHFPKSPIVITPSEILEIINSAE
;
A
#
# COMPACT_ATOMS: atom_id res chain seq x y z
N MET A 1 -0.58 -23.58 -3.41
CA MET A 1 0.60 -23.15 -4.19
C MET A 1 0.50 -21.71 -4.65
N LEU A 2 -0.56 -21.35 -5.38
CA LEU A 2 -0.74 -19.97 -5.80
C LEU A 2 -0.86 -19.02 -4.62
N THR A 3 -1.60 -19.41 -3.59
CA THR A 3 -1.76 -18.61 -2.37
C THR A 3 -0.41 -18.38 -1.70
N HIS A 4 0.42 -19.42 -1.68
CA HIS A 4 1.76 -19.34 -1.09
C HIS A 4 2.64 -18.34 -1.85
N ASN A 5 2.56 -18.32 -3.18
CA ASN A 5 3.32 -17.37 -4.00
C ASN A 5 2.87 -15.94 -3.76
N LEU A 6 1.55 -15.70 -3.61
CA LEU A 6 1.01 -14.38 -3.31
C LEU A 6 1.49 -13.89 -1.95
N GLU A 7 1.47 -14.76 -0.94
CA GLU A 7 1.99 -14.44 0.39
C GLU A 7 3.48 -14.10 0.33
N SER A 8 4.24 -14.87 -0.45
CA SER A 8 5.66 -14.62 -0.63
C SER A 8 5.92 -13.24 -1.25
N ALA A 9 5.17 -12.86 -2.28
CA ALA A 9 5.32 -11.55 -2.92
C ALA A 9 4.94 -10.43 -1.94
N THR A 10 3.86 -10.59 -1.18
CA THR A 10 3.44 -9.62 -0.17
C THR A 10 4.50 -9.47 0.92
N THR A 11 5.01 -10.59 1.41
CA THR A 11 6.06 -10.59 2.43
C THR A 11 7.32 -9.87 1.95
N LYS A 12 7.75 -10.16 0.72
CA LYS A 12 8.93 -9.51 0.13
C LYS A 12 8.74 -8.02 -0.08
N THR A 13 7.50 -7.60 -0.40
CA THR A 13 7.17 -6.19 -0.52
C THR A 13 7.32 -5.49 0.83
N ILE A 14 6.82 -6.10 1.89
CA ILE A 14 6.96 -5.57 3.26
C ILE A 14 8.44 -5.49 3.65
N GLU A 15 9.22 -6.53 3.35
CA GLU A 15 10.66 -6.52 3.60
C GLU A 15 11.36 -5.39 2.85
N ALA A 16 10.94 -5.10 1.62
CA ALA A 16 11.51 -4.01 0.84
C ALA A 16 11.23 -2.65 1.47
N ILE A 17 10.07 -2.49 2.08
CA ILE A 17 9.75 -1.27 2.84
C ILE A 17 10.66 -1.16 4.07
N VAL A 18 10.81 -2.25 4.82
CA VAL A 18 11.61 -2.29 6.04
C VAL A 18 13.09 -2.01 5.75
N THR A 19 13.60 -2.52 4.63
CA THR A 19 15.00 -2.34 4.25
C THR A 19 15.27 -1.05 3.46
N GLY A 20 14.25 -0.23 3.24
CA GLY A 20 14.41 1.07 2.59
C GLY A 20 14.44 1.04 1.06
N ARG A 21 14.14 -0.09 0.44
CA ARG A 21 14.07 -0.21 -1.03
C ARG A 21 12.78 0.36 -1.59
N ILE A 22 11.71 0.39 -0.78
CA ILE A 22 10.44 1.01 -1.10
C ILE A 22 10.16 2.05 -0.03
N GLN A 23 9.80 3.26 -0.47
CA GLN A 23 9.39 4.31 0.46
C GLN A 23 7.87 4.39 0.49
N PRO A 24 7.22 4.14 1.63
CA PRO A 24 5.76 4.26 1.71
C PRO A 24 5.32 5.71 1.67
N LEU A 25 4.15 5.94 1.08
CA LEU A 25 3.48 7.23 1.14
C LEU A 25 2.27 7.10 2.04
N TYR A 26 1.99 8.14 2.79
CA TYR A 26 0.83 8.13 3.67
C TYR A 26 0.25 9.54 3.83
N ASN A 27 -0.91 9.60 4.41
CA ASN A 27 -1.51 10.81 4.96
C ASN A 27 -2.41 10.37 6.12
N PRO A 28 -2.98 11.33 6.87
CA PRO A 28 -3.82 10.93 8.02
C PRO A 28 -4.98 10.00 7.65
N LYS A 29 -5.57 10.15 6.47
CA LYS A 29 -6.69 9.30 6.05
C LYS A 29 -6.23 7.87 5.76
N ILE A 30 -5.06 7.68 5.14
CA ILE A 30 -4.50 6.36 4.91
C ILE A 30 -4.20 5.67 6.23
N ILE A 31 -3.61 6.38 7.18
CA ILE A 31 -3.33 5.81 8.50
C ILE A 31 -4.64 5.39 9.20
N GLU A 32 -5.67 6.22 9.10
CA GLU A 32 -7.00 5.90 9.64
C GLU A 32 -7.57 4.62 9.01
N GLU A 33 -7.43 4.45 7.70
CA GLU A 33 -7.86 3.24 7.00
C GLU A 33 -7.07 2.01 7.46
N TYR A 34 -5.76 2.14 7.64
CA TYR A 34 -4.95 1.04 8.16
C TYR A 34 -5.38 0.65 9.57
N GLU A 35 -5.63 1.62 10.43
CA GLU A 35 -6.11 1.35 11.79
C GLU A 35 -7.46 0.64 11.77
N ASP A 36 -8.38 1.13 10.94
CA ASP A 36 -9.70 0.51 10.82
C ASP A 36 -9.63 -0.94 10.37
N VAL A 37 -8.81 -1.23 9.36
CA VAL A 37 -8.73 -2.56 8.76
C VAL A 37 -7.89 -3.52 9.61
N LEU A 38 -6.68 -3.10 10.00
CA LEU A 38 -5.72 -4.01 10.63
C LEU A 38 -6.08 -4.38 12.06
N TYR A 39 -6.87 -3.55 12.75
CA TYR A 39 -7.34 -3.87 14.10
C TYR A 39 -8.61 -4.72 14.09
N ARG A 40 -9.16 -5.08 12.94
CA ARG A 40 -10.36 -5.93 12.90
C ARG A 40 -10.06 -7.31 13.46
N LYS A 41 -10.94 -7.79 14.33
CA LYS A 41 -10.78 -9.08 14.98
C LYS A 41 -10.67 -10.25 14.01
N LYS A 42 -11.31 -10.15 12.84
CA LYS A 42 -11.28 -11.22 11.84
C LYS A 42 -9.88 -11.52 11.30
N PHE A 43 -8.96 -10.58 11.40
CA PHE A 43 -7.58 -10.80 10.97
C PHE A 43 -6.70 -11.35 12.09
N ASN A 44 -7.18 -11.31 13.32
CA ASN A 44 -6.50 -11.87 14.49
C ASN A 44 -5.03 -11.43 14.60
N LEU A 45 -4.76 -10.17 14.30
CA LEU A 45 -3.42 -9.61 14.40
C LEU A 45 -3.21 -9.05 15.81
N ASP A 46 -1.98 -9.19 16.30
CA ASP A 46 -1.58 -8.62 17.59
C ASP A 46 -1.62 -7.09 17.49
N ASN A 47 -2.31 -6.43 18.44
CA ASN A 47 -2.44 -4.98 18.47
C ASN A 47 -1.09 -4.28 18.54
N ASP A 48 -0.14 -4.82 19.32
CA ASP A 48 1.19 -4.24 19.44
C ASP A 48 1.94 -4.31 18.11
N TYR A 49 1.80 -5.42 17.38
CA TYR A 49 2.39 -5.59 16.07
C TYR A 49 1.82 -4.56 15.08
N VAL A 50 0.50 -4.38 15.07
CA VAL A 50 -0.15 -3.40 14.20
C VAL A 50 0.31 -1.99 14.52
N SER A 51 0.35 -1.63 15.81
CA SER A 51 0.83 -0.31 16.24
C SER A 51 2.25 -0.05 15.78
N GLN A 52 3.13 -1.03 15.91
CA GLN A 52 4.53 -0.88 15.49
C GLN A 52 4.66 -0.75 14.00
N MET A 53 3.87 -1.51 13.22
CA MET A 53 3.86 -1.42 11.77
C MET A 53 3.41 -0.05 11.29
N ILE A 54 2.33 0.48 11.85
CA ILE A 54 1.82 1.81 11.49
C ILE A 54 2.84 2.88 11.85
N ARG A 55 3.43 2.79 13.02
CA ARG A 55 4.46 3.73 13.47
C ARG A 55 5.67 3.70 12.54
N PHE A 56 6.06 2.50 12.09
CA PHE A 56 7.16 2.35 11.14
C PHE A 56 6.84 3.04 9.81
N ILE A 57 5.62 2.89 9.30
CA ILE A 57 5.20 3.53 8.05
C ILE A 57 5.29 5.04 8.16
N ILE A 58 4.87 5.60 9.30
CA ILE A 58 4.92 7.04 9.53
C ILE A 58 6.36 7.53 9.59
N GLN A 59 7.25 6.79 10.23
CA GLN A 59 8.66 7.17 10.38
C GLN A 59 9.46 7.03 9.09
N ALA A 60 9.21 5.97 8.34
CA ALA A 60 9.95 5.67 7.11
C ALA A 60 9.37 6.36 5.89
N GLY A 61 8.10 6.72 5.94
CA GLY A 61 7.36 7.22 4.80
C GLY A 61 7.34 8.73 4.67
N ILE A 62 6.66 9.18 3.62
CA ILE A 62 6.45 10.60 3.35
C ILE A 62 4.97 10.90 3.49
N ASN A 63 4.65 11.95 4.23
CA ASN A 63 3.28 12.46 4.33
C ASN A 63 2.98 13.23 3.05
N VAL A 64 1.99 12.78 2.29
CA VAL A 64 1.65 13.34 0.97
C VAL A 64 0.18 13.74 0.97
N GLU A 65 -0.09 14.95 0.50
CA GLU A 65 -1.46 15.41 0.30
C GLU A 65 -2.09 14.66 -0.86
N ARG A 66 -3.40 14.52 -0.83
CA ARG A 66 -4.11 13.82 -1.89
C ARG A 66 -4.53 14.80 -2.99
N THR A 67 -4.40 14.35 -4.23
CA THR A 67 -4.90 15.07 -5.41
C THR A 67 -6.26 14.50 -5.76
N LYS A 68 -7.27 15.36 -5.80
CA LYS A 68 -8.63 14.92 -6.09
C LYS A 68 -8.69 14.26 -7.48
N SER A 69 -9.32 13.09 -7.52
CA SER A 69 -9.51 12.33 -8.74
C SER A 69 -10.98 12.37 -9.16
N ASN A 70 -11.23 12.28 -10.47
CA ASN A 70 -12.59 12.16 -11.01
C ASN A 70 -13.03 10.71 -11.15
N GLU A 71 -12.19 9.77 -10.74
CA GLU A 71 -12.51 8.35 -10.82
C GLU A 71 -13.56 7.95 -9.79
N VAL A 72 -14.44 7.04 -10.19
CA VAL A 72 -15.48 6.49 -9.33
C VAL A 72 -14.97 5.17 -8.76
N PHE A 73 -15.06 5.03 -7.42
CA PHE A 73 -14.62 3.82 -6.72
C PHE A 73 -15.83 3.10 -6.14
N SER A 74 -15.85 1.77 -6.27
CA SER A 74 -16.89 0.96 -5.64
C SER A 74 -16.83 1.06 -4.12
N ASP A 75 -15.64 1.22 -3.57
CA ASP A 75 -15.43 1.52 -2.16
C ASP A 75 -14.73 2.88 -2.06
N PRO A 76 -15.43 3.91 -1.57
CA PRO A 76 -14.82 5.25 -1.47
C PRO A 76 -13.55 5.30 -0.63
N SER A 77 -13.36 4.38 0.31
CA SER A 77 -12.15 4.36 1.14
C SER A 77 -10.89 4.01 0.34
N ASP A 78 -11.04 3.39 -0.83
CA ASP A 78 -9.90 3.07 -1.72
C ASP A 78 -9.40 4.32 -2.46
N ALA A 79 -10.23 5.33 -2.60
CA ALA A 79 -9.88 6.53 -3.38
C ALA A 79 -8.65 7.25 -2.84
N VAL A 80 -8.49 7.30 -1.52
CA VAL A 80 -7.37 8.01 -0.92
C VAL A 80 -6.02 7.44 -1.35
N PHE A 81 -5.92 6.12 -1.47
CA PHE A 81 -4.66 5.48 -1.90
C PHE A 81 -4.28 5.89 -3.31
N TYR A 82 -5.26 5.90 -4.20
CA TYR A 82 -5.04 6.31 -5.59
C TYR A 82 -4.67 7.78 -5.69
N GLU A 83 -5.39 8.63 -4.96
CA GLU A 83 -5.18 10.07 -4.98
C GLU A 83 -3.85 10.49 -4.38
N VAL A 84 -3.38 9.79 -3.36
CA VAL A 84 -2.05 10.02 -2.79
C VAL A 84 -0.97 9.62 -3.80
N ALA A 85 -1.13 8.48 -4.47
CA ALA A 85 -0.17 8.06 -5.50
C ALA A 85 -0.13 9.04 -6.67
N LEU A 86 -1.26 9.62 -7.06
CA LEU A 86 -1.30 10.66 -8.10
C LEU A 86 -0.54 11.93 -7.70
N SER A 87 -0.46 12.20 -6.40
CA SER A 87 0.13 13.44 -5.89
C SER A 87 1.65 13.46 -5.94
N LYS A 88 2.28 12.30 -6.15
CA LYS A 88 3.74 12.22 -6.20
C LYS A 88 4.15 11.41 -7.41
N GLU A 89 4.86 12.07 -8.33
CA GLU A 89 5.34 11.44 -9.55
C GLU A 89 6.25 10.25 -9.25
N GLY A 90 6.10 9.18 -10.02
CA GLY A 90 6.89 7.97 -9.84
C GLY A 90 6.37 7.04 -8.76
N SER A 91 5.17 7.30 -8.24
CA SER A 91 4.58 6.49 -7.17
C SER A 91 3.56 5.49 -7.71
N PHE A 92 3.31 4.44 -6.93
CA PHE A 92 2.39 3.37 -7.31
C PHE A 92 1.41 3.05 -6.19
N VAL A 93 0.22 2.59 -6.57
CA VAL A 93 -0.66 1.86 -5.67
C VAL A 93 -0.32 0.39 -5.83
N VAL A 94 0.08 -0.26 -4.75
CA VAL A 94 0.40 -1.70 -4.76
C VAL A 94 -0.76 -2.44 -4.08
N THR A 95 -1.45 -3.28 -4.85
CA THR A 95 -2.66 -3.92 -4.36
C THR A 95 -2.81 -5.32 -4.91
N GLY A 96 -3.39 -6.22 -4.11
CA GLY A 96 -3.83 -7.53 -4.58
C GLY A 96 -5.20 -7.51 -5.26
N ASN A 97 -5.90 -6.37 -5.23
CA ASN A 97 -7.26 -6.22 -5.75
C ASN A 97 -7.33 -5.17 -6.85
N LEU A 98 -6.74 -5.48 -8.00
CA LEU A 98 -6.71 -4.53 -9.12
C LEU A 98 -8.12 -4.06 -9.54
N LYS A 99 -9.13 -4.90 -9.34
CA LYS A 99 -10.52 -4.57 -9.69
C LYS A 99 -11.08 -3.38 -8.92
N HIS A 100 -10.54 -3.09 -7.75
CA HIS A 100 -11.02 -2.00 -6.89
C HIS A 100 -10.51 -0.64 -7.33
N PHE A 101 -9.61 -0.60 -8.32
CA PHE A 101 -8.95 0.63 -8.76
C PHE A 101 -9.13 0.83 -10.25
N PRO A 102 -9.02 2.07 -10.74
CA PRO A 102 -9.01 2.34 -12.17
C PRO A 102 -7.86 1.60 -12.85
N LYS A 103 -8.06 1.18 -14.09
CA LYS A 103 -6.99 0.63 -14.91
C LYS A 103 -5.98 1.72 -15.19
N SER A 104 -4.80 1.60 -14.60
CA SER A 104 -3.77 2.63 -14.71
C SER A 104 -2.40 2.00 -14.55
N PRO A 105 -1.37 2.52 -15.23
CA PRO A 105 0.00 2.04 -15.06
C PRO A 105 0.52 2.19 -13.63
N ILE A 106 -0.08 3.06 -12.82
CA ILE A 106 0.36 3.24 -11.42
C ILE A 106 -0.29 2.27 -10.45
N VAL A 107 -1.27 1.48 -10.89
CA VAL A 107 -1.93 0.48 -10.06
C VAL A 107 -1.35 -0.88 -10.41
N ILE A 108 -0.58 -1.47 -9.50
CA ILE A 108 0.20 -2.67 -9.75
C ILE A 108 0.10 -3.67 -8.59
N THR A 109 0.52 -4.89 -8.84
CA THR A 109 0.52 -5.96 -7.84
C THR A 109 1.83 -5.97 -7.04
N PRO A 110 1.87 -6.67 -5.89
CA PRO A 110 3.13 -6.88 -5.18
C PRO A 110 4.23 -7.52 -6.04
N SER A 111 3.87 -8.48 -6.88
CA SER A 111 4.85 -9.10 -7.79
C SER A 111 5.43 -8.09 -8.77
N GLU A 112 4.60 -7.20 -9.28
CA GLU A 112 5.04 -6.19 -10.24
C GLU A 112 5.98 -5.16 -9.61
N ILE A 113 5.70 -4.70 -8.39
CA ILE A 113 6.60 -3.76 -7.72
C ILE A 113 7.96 -4.40 -7.44
N LEU A 114 7.99 -5.69 -7.11
CA LEU A 114 9.24 -6.40 -6.90
C LEU A 114 10.06 -6.50 -8.18
N GLU A 115 9.41 -6.72 -9.32
CA GLU A 115 10.09 -6.72 -10.62
C GLU A 115 10.71 -5.36 -10.92
N ILE A 116 9.99 -4.28 -10.65
CA ILE A 116 10.49 -2.92 -10.87
C ILE A 116 11.73 -2.67 -10.00
N ILE A 117 11.68 -3.02 -8.73
CA ILE A 117 12.80 -2.83 -7.80
C ILE A 117 14.01 -3.63 -8.26
N ASN A 118 13.81 -4.89 -8.60
CA ASN A 118 14.91 -5.77 -9.00
C ASN A 118 15.55 -5.35 -10.32
N SER A 119 14.75 -4.77 -11.23
CA SER A 119 15.27 -4.26 -12.51
C SER A 119 16.10 -2.99 -12.34
N ALA A 120 15.84 -2.22 -11.30
CA ALA A 120 16.55 -0.97 -11.03
C ALA A 120 17.92 -1.19 -10.36
N GLU A 121 18.17 -2.39 -9.89
CA GLU A 121 19.44 -2.75 -9.23
C GLU A 121 20.46 -3.28 -10.27
#